data_fffccd3aea2a19fc75e7de67ebc68a9a
#
_entry.id   fffccd3aea2a19fc75e7de67ebc68a9a
#
_cell.length_a   1.000
_cell.length_b   1.000
_cell.length_c   1.000
_cell.angle_alpha   90.00
_cell.angle_beta   90.00
_cell.angle_gamma   90.00
#
_symmetry.space_group_name_H-M   'P 1'
#
loop_
_entity.id
_entity.type
_entity.pdbx_description
1 polymer ?
#
loop_
_entity_poly.entity_id
_entity_poly.type
_entity_poly.pdbx_seq_one_letter_code
_entity_poly.pdbx_strand_id
1 'polypeptide(L)'
;MAETEPGKREQAQLAQLRGRIDDLDYQLVELLAQRQKVVAEVVAFKKERQLSVYHPAREADMIDLRRRHGRTVGLDPDYLEEIFRNIMRYSRSTQTAEISRVGVKPGAKILLVGGGGAMGRLFARWFKASGYEVRILEVGDWDRVDELCAGLDMALVSVPIAETVNTVKRLAPHLHEACILADLTSVKEPTVKAMLANFSGPVLGFHPMFGPDTPSMERQIVVVTPGRESLENRWPAEQFAAWGGVVVRADAVEHDEIMAVVQALRHFATFTFGRFLYQRRIDLNRTLEFSSPIYRLELDMVGRLFAQDPELYSEIIFATPERLEPLRSYLESFKNNLAMLADEGSGGEDGRESFVAEFKQIAEWFGPFSDQAIRESGYLINKLIERF
;
A
#
# COMPACT_ATOMS: atom_id res chain seq x y z
N MET A 1 29.30 30.28 39.97
CA MET A 1 30.66 29.76 39.73
C MET A 1 31.13 30.38 38.41
N ALA A 2 32.23 31.16 38.42
CA ALA A 2 32.77 31.75 37.20
C ALA A 2 33.36 30.65 36.31
N GLU A 3 32.94 30.59 35.02
CA GLU A 3 33.52 29.68 34.02
C GLU A 3 35.01 29.94 33.91
N THR A 4 35.79 28.89 34.02
CA THR A 4 37.25 28.97 33.88
C THR A 4 37.66 29.35 32.44
N GLU A 5 38.73 30.12 32.27
CA GLU A 5 39.23 30.53 30.92
C GLU A 5 39.38 29.38 29.92
N PRO A 6 39.79 28.16 30.28
CA PRO A 6 39.78 26.98 29.36
C PRO A 6 38.39 26.65 28.80
N GLY A 7 37.33 26.70 29.62
CA GLY A 7 35.96 26.41 29.17
C GLY A 7 35.42 27.41 28.13
N LYS A 8 35.82 28.69 28.22
CA LYS A 8 35.45 29.72 27.22
C LYS A 8 36.12 29.48 25.85
N ARG A 9 37.36 29.04 25.84
CA ARG A 9 38.10 28.71 24.62
C ARG A 9 37.54 27.48 23.92
N GLU A 10 37.20 26.45 24.66
CA GLU A 10 36.54 25.22 24.18
C GLU A 10 35.17 25.53 23.58
N GLN A 11 34.36 26.35 24.25
CA GLN A 11 33.07 26.80 23.75
C GLN A 11 33.18 27.60 22.47
N ALA A 12 34.17 28.51 22.37
CA ALA A 12 34.42 29.29 21.17
C ALA A 12 34.86 28.41 19.99
N GLN A 13 35.72 27.41 20.23
CA GLN A 13 36.12 26.45 19.21
C GLN A 13 34.95 25.58 18.74
N LEU A 14 34.10 25.12 19.65
CA LEU A 14 32.90 24.35 19.31
C LEU A 14 31.93 25.21 18.50
N ALA A 15 31.73 26.47 18.86
CA ALA A 15 30.88 27.40 18.11
C ALA A 15 31.41 27.60 16.67
N GLN A 16 32.73 27.74 16.50
CA GLN A 16 33.36 27.85 15.16
C GLN A 16 33.15 26.59 14.33
N LEU A 17 33.27 25.37 14.93
CA LEU A 17 33.05 24.12 14.22
C LEU A 17 31.57 23.97 13.82
N ARG A 18 30.65 24.34 14.70
CA ARG A 18 29.20 24.36 14.41
C ARG A 18 28.88 25.33 13.25
N GLY A 19 29.43 26.52 13.26
CA GLY A 19 29.27 27.49 12.16
C GLY A 19 29.73 26.92 10.79
N ARG A 20 30.84 26.17 10.78
CA ARG A 20 31.27 25.48 9.56
C ARG A 20 30.32 24.37 9.10
N ILE A 21 29.69 23.69 10.03
CA ILE A 21 28.64 22.70 9.70
C ILE A 21 27.42 23.41 9.12
N ASP A 22 26.97 24.50 9.75
CA ASP A 22 25.85 25.30 9.27
C ASP A 22 26.07 25.81 7.83
N ASP A 23 27.29 26.31 7.53
CA ASP A 23 27.64 26.74 6.17
C ASP A 23 27.55 25.61 5.15
N LEU A 24 27.97 24.38 5.50
CA LEU A 24 27.85 23.20 4.64
C LEU A 24 26.39 22.77 4.46
N ASP A 25 25.59 22.85 5.52
CA ASP A 25 24.16 22.53 5.47
C ASP A 25 23.42 23.52 4.55
N TYR A 26 23.73 24.81 4.59
CA TYR A 26 23.21 25.79 3.62
C TYR A 26 23.56 25.42 2.18
N GLN A 27 24.80 25.00 1.91
CA GLN A 27 25.21 24.55 0.57
C GLN A 27 24.45 23.29 0.13
N LEU A 28 24.20 22.34 1.04
CA LEU A 28 23.37 21.16 0.75
C LEU A 28 21.95 21.55 0.36
N VAL A 29 21.32 22.48 1.08
CA VAL A 29 19.98 23.00 0.76
C VAL A 29 19.96 23.64 -0.64
N GLU A 30 20.94 24.46 -0.96
CA GLU A 30 21.09 25.07 -2.29
C GLU A 30 21.23 24.03 -3.41
N LEU A 31 22.06 22.98 -3.20
CA LEU A 31 22.23 21.89 -4.16
C LEU A 31 20.94 21.08 -4.34
N LEU A 32 20.19 20.84 -3.28
CA LEU A 32 18.87 20.20 -3.36
C LEU A 32 17.87 21.05 -4.15
N ALA A 33 17.87 22.37 -3.95
CA ALA A 33 17.02 23.29 -4.71
C ALA A 33 17.38 23.30 -6.20
N GLN A 34 18.68 23.35 -6.54
CA GLN A 34 19.16 23.27 -7.92
C GLN A 34 18.76 21.94 -8.57
N ARG A 35 18.93 20.83 -7.85
CA ARG A 35 18.49 19.52 -8.30
C ARG A 35 16.99 19.48 -8.61
N GLN A 36 16.15 20.10 -7.79
CA GLN A 36 14.70 20.15 -8.02
C GLN A 36 14.33 20.95 -9.28
N LYS A 37 15.07 22.01 -9.62
CA LYS A 37 14.87 22.72 -10.90
C LYS A 37 15.11 21.79 -12.09
N VAL A 38 16.19 21.02 -12.08
CA VAL A 38 16.48 20.03 -13.14
C VAL A 38 15.42 18.92 -13.17
N VAL A 39 14.91 18.49 -12.01
CA VAL A 39 13.80 17.53 -11.93
C VAL A 39 12.54 18.10 -12.61
N ALA A 40 12.22 19.38 -12.42
CA ALA A 40 11.08 20.01 -13.08
C ALA A 40 11.25 20.03 -14.63
N GLU A 41 12.45 20.26 -15.13
CA GLU A 41 12.74 20.16 -16.57
C GLU A 41 12.55 18.73 -17.10
N VAL A 42 12.97 17.71 -16.34
CA VAL A 42 12.72 16.29 -16.66
C VAL A 42 11.22 15.98 -16.69
N VAL A 43 10.45 16.56 -15.76
CA VAL A 43 8.97 16.41 -15.72
C VAL A 43 8.35 16.98 -16.99
N ALA A 44 8.72 18.22 -17.37
CA ALA A 44 8.23 18.87 -18.59
C ALA A 44 8.53 18.02 -19.84
N PHE A 45 9.76 17.51 -19.95
CA PHE A 45 10.17 16.63 -21.04
C PHE A 45 9.37 15.31 -21.09
N LYS A 46 9.17 14.66 -19.93
CA LYS A 46 8.40 13.43 -19.84
C LYS A 46 6.93 13.63 -20.18
N LYS A 47 6.34 14.73 -19.69
CA LYS A 47 4.94 15.11 -19.95
C LYS A 47 4.68 15.31 -21.44
N GLU A 48 5.56 16.03 -22.13
CA GLU A 48 5.45 16.26 -23.57
C GLU A 48 5.49 14.96 -24.40
N ARG A 49 6.20 13.93 -23.90
CA ARG A 49 6.42 12.65 -24.58
C ARG A 49 5.64 11.48 -23.99
N GLN A 50 4.75 11.72 -23.02
CA GLN A 50 3.96 10.71 -22.33
C GLN A 50 4.80 9.56 -21.74
N LEU A 51 5.99 9.87 -21.21
CA LEU A 51 6.90 8.89 -20.62
C LEU A 51 6.57 8.65 -19.14
N SER A 52 6.73 7.39 -18.69
CA SER A 52 6.53 7.01 -17.29
C SER A 52 7.44 7.80 -16.32
N VAL A 53 6.88 8.20 -15.19
CA VAL A 53 7.64 8.82 -14.08
C VAL A 53 8.63 7.83 -13.47
N TYR A 54 8.19 6.62 -13.25
CA TYR A 54 8.94 5.60 -12.53
C TYR A 54 9.76 4.72 -13.46
N HIS A 55 11.06 4.62 -13.16
CA HIS A 55 12.00 3.80 -13.90
C HIS A 55 12.88 3.00 -12.92
N PRO A 56 12.41 1.80 -12.46
CA PRO A 56 13.06 1.02 -11.40
C PRO A 56 14.54 0.75 -11.65
N ALA A 57 14.90 0.32 -12.87
CA ALA A 57 16.27 -0.01 -13.24
C ALA A 57 17.19 1.21 -13.08
N ARG A 58 16.78 2.40 -13.54
CA ARG A 58 17.56 3.62 -13.39
C ARG A 58 17.75 4.04 -11.93
N GLU A 59 16.75 3.82 -11.08
CA GLU A 59 16.87 4.13 -9.66
C GLU A 59 17.87 3.19 -8.98
N ALA A 60 17.83 1.90 -9.29
CA ALA A 60 18.78 0.92 -8.77
C ALA A 60 20.22 1.25 -9.19
N ASP A 61 20.44 1.55 -10.47
CA ASP A 61 21.75 1.94 -11.01
C ASP A 61 22.27 3.22 -10.34
N MET A 62 21.39 4.20 -10.12
CA MET A 62 21.77 5.44 -9.49
C MET A 62 22.17 5.24 -8.02
N ILE A 63 21.44 4.42 -7.28
CA ILE A 63 21.77 4.08 -5.88
C ILE A 63 23.14 3.40 -5.84
N ASP A 64 23.36 2.38 -6.67
CA ASP A 64 24.63 1.65 -6.69
C ASP A 64 25.82 2.59 -7.04
N LEU A 65 25.63 3.50 -7.99
CA LEU A 65 26.63 4.51 -8.32
C LEU A 65 26.95 5.43 -7.13
N ARG A 66 25.92 5.86 -6.36
CA ARG A 66 26.11 6.70 -5.16
C ARG A 66 26.79 5.95 -4.03
N ARG A 67 26.43 4.71 -3.81
CA ARG A 67 27.09 3.81 -2.84
C ARG A 67 28.58 3.67 -3.15
N ARG A 68 28.92 3.41 -4.42
CA ARG A 68 30.32 3.30 -4.86
C ARG A 68 31.09 4.61 -4.67
N HIS A 69 30.51 5.72 -5.09
CA HIS A 69 31.14 7.03 -4.90
C HIS A 69 31.34 7.39 -3.42
N GLY A 70 30.35 7.10 -2.57
CA GLY A 70 30.45 7.31 -1.12
C GLY A 70 31.69 6.65 -0.49
N ARG A 71 31.94 5.39 -0.88
CA ARG A 71 33.15 4.69 -0.42
C ARG A 71 34.45 5.42 -0.77
N THR A 72 34.50 6.09 -1.92
CA THR A 72 35.73 6.83 -2.35
C THR A 72 35.94 8.13 -1.56
N VAL A 73 34.90 8.67 -0.92
CA VAL A 73 34.97 9.89 -0.13
C VAL A 73 34.82 9.62 1.39
N GLY A 74 34.87 8.36 1.81
CA GLY A 74 34.83 7.97 3.23
C GLY A 74 33.46 8.04 3.88
N LEU A 75 32.38 8.03 3.09
CA LEU A 75 31.00 7.99 3.60
C LEU A 75 30.45 6.56 3.57
N ASP A 76 29.65 6.23 4.61
CA ASP A 76 28.97 4.95 4.69
C ASP A 76 27.99 4.78 3.50
N PRO A 77 28.08 3.67 2.73
CA PRO A 77 27.23 3.44 1.58
C PRO A 77 25.74 3.31 1.92
N ASP A 78 25.39 2.77 3.09
CA ASP A 78 24.01 2.57 3.50
C ASP A 78 23.37 3.90 3.93
N TYR A 79 24.13 4.75 4.61
CA TYR A 79 23.75 6.14 4.91
C TYR A 79 23.46 6.93 3.63
N LEU A 80 24.33 6.84 2.61
CA LEU A 80 24.09 7.52 1.34
C LEU A 80 22.89 6.97 0.59
N GLU A 81 22.69 5.67 0.59
CA GLU A 81 21.50 5.07 0.00
C GLU A 81 20.23 5.65 0.63
N GLU A 82 20.17 5.77 1.95
CA GLU A 82 19.01 6.31 2.65
C GLU A 82 18.72 7.76 2.25
N ILE A 83 19.73 8.61 2.23
CA ILE A 83 19.61 10.02 1.80
C ILE A 83 19.08 10.08 0.37
N PHE A 84 19.67 9.34 -0.57
CA PHE A 84 19.27 9.40 -1.97
C PHE A 84 17.90 8.78 -2.22
N ARG A 85 17.48 7.75 -1.47
CA ARG A 85 16.11 7.23 -1.50
C ARG A 85 15.10 8.28 -1.05
N ASN A 86 15.41 9.06 0.00
CA ASN A 86 14.55 10.17 0.45
C ASN A 86 14.47 11.29 -0.60
N ILE A 87 15.60 11.71 -1.18
CA ILE A 87 15.65 12.71 -2.24
C ILE A 87 14.85 12.26 -3.47
N MET A 88 14.98 10.99 -3.88
CA MET A 88 14.23 10.44 -5.01
C MET A 88 12.74 10.36 -4.73
N ARG A 89 12.36 9.92 -3.52
CA ARG A 89 10.95 9.88 -3.10
C ARG A 89 10.29 11.26 -3.19
N TYR A 90 10.95 12.29 -2.67
CA TYR A 90 10.46 13.67 -2.77
C TYR A 90 10.35 14.13 -4.24
N SER A 91 11.36 13.86 -5.05
CA SER A 91 11.34 14.21 -6.48
C SER A 91 10.22 13.50 -7.25
N ARG A 92 9.94 12.23 -6.92
CA ARG A 92 8.84 11.48 -7.54
C ARG A 92 7.48 12.03 -7.12
N SER A 93 7.27 12.29 -5.83
CA SER A 93 5.99 12.84 -5.36
C SER A 93 5.65 14.16 -6.07
N THR A 94 6.65 15.01 -6.29
CA THR A 94 6.49 16.25 -7.06
C THR A 94 6.19 15.96 -8.54
N GLN A 95 6.93 15.03 -9.17
CA GLN A 95 6.71 14.63 -10.55
C GLN A 95 5.32 14.02 -10.75
N THR A 96 4.92 13.11 -9.88
CA THR A 96 3.60 12.45 -9.95
C THR A 96 2.48 13.48 -9.78
N ALA A 97 2.62 14.45 -8.86
CA ALA A 97 1.63 15.50 -8.68
C ALA A 97 1.44 16.39 -9.92
N GLU A 98 2.47 16.56 -10.76
CA GLU A 98 2.38 17.35 -11.99
C GLU A 98 1.95 16.52 -13.21
N ILE A 99 2.44 15.30 -13.35
CA ILE A 99 2.12 14.42 -14.48
C ILE A 99 0.72 13.81 -14.32
N SER A 100 0.29 13.50 -13.11
CA SER A 100 -1.06 13.00 -12.83
C SER A 100 -2.19 13.98 -13.17
N ARG A 101 -1.84 15.23 -13.54
CA ARG A 101 -2.81 16.22 -14.05
C ARG A 101 -3.21 15.99 -15.50
N VAL A 102 -2.63 15.01 -16.18
CA VAL A 102 -2.99 14.69 -17.56
C VAL A 102 -3.61 13.30 -17.59
N GLY A 103 -4.91 13.25 -17.91
CA GLY A 103 -5.60 11.98 -18.14
C GLY A 103 -5.09 11.26 -19.38
N VAL A 104 -4.95 9.95 -19.34
CA VAL A 104 -4.61 9.13 -20.53
C VAL A 104 -5.71 9.12 -21.58
N LYS A 105 -6.96 9.41 -21.18
CA LYS A 105 -8.13 9.63 -22.05
C LYS A 105 -8.76 10.99 -21.73
N PRO A 106 -8.20 12.11 -22.23
CA PRO A 106 -8.68 13.45 -21.90
C PRO A 106 -10.17 13.62 -22.23
N GLY A 107 -10.92 14.27 -21.32
CA GLY A 107 -12.35 14.54 -21.49
C GLY A 107 -13.26 13.35 -21.22
N ALA A 108 -12.75 12.19 -20.85
CA ALA A 108 -13.58 11.04 -20.48
C ALA A 108 -14.47 11.38 -19.26
N LYS A 109 -15.69 10.85 -19.28
CA LYS A 109 -16.72 11.04 -18.26
C LYS A 109 -16.81 9.81 -17.39
N ILE A 110 -16.66 10.01 -16.10
CA ILE A 110 -16.61 8.94 -15.10
C ILE A 110 -17.74 9.13 -14.10
N LEU A 111 -18.56 8.10 -13.91
CA LEU A 111 -19.53 8.03 -12.80
C LEU A 111 -18.92 7.25 -11.65
N LEU A 112 -18.85 7.85 -10.47
CA LEU A 112 -18.53 7.17 -9.23
C LEU A 112 -19.80 6.87 -8.45
N VAL A 113 -20.15 5.59 -8.35
CA VAL A 113 -21.28 5.12 -7.55
C VAL A 113 -20.80 4.89 -6.13
N GLY A 114 -21.34 5.60 -5.15
CA GLY A 114 -20.82 5.68 -3.79
C GLY A 114 -19.58 6.61 -3.67
N GLY A 115 -19.52 7.63 -4.53
CA GLY A 115 -18.43 8.60 -4.58
C GLY A 115 -18.25 9.45 -3.32
N GLY A 116 -19.25 9.51 -2.44
CA GLY A 116 -19.20 10.12 -1.11
C GLY A 116 -18.52 9.26 -0.04
N GLY A 117 -18.30 7.97 -0.28
CA GLY A 117 -17.50 7.11 0.56
C GLY A 117 -16.02 7.51 0.58
N ALA A 118 -15.23 6.98 1.52
CA ALA A 118 -13.83 7.39 1.70
C ALA A 118 -12.97 7.07 0.44
N MET A 119 -13.08 5.85 -0.11
CA MET A 119 -12.39 5.47 -1.35
C MET A 119 -12.95 6.22 -2.56
N GLY A 120 -14.27 6.36 -2.66
CA GLY A 120 -14.93 7.13 -3.72
C GLY A 120 -14.42 8.56 -3.81
N ARG A 121 -14.34 9.28 -2.66
CA ARG A 121 -13.75 10.63 -2.59
C ARG A 121 -12.29 10.67 -3.01
N LEU A 122 -11.50 9.67 -2.63
CA LEU A 122 -10.08 9.57 -3.02
C LEU A 122 -9.96 9.49 -4.55
N PHE A 123 -10.66 8.55 -5.18
CA PHE A 123 -10.63 8.35 -6.63
C PHE A 123 -11.26 9.54 -7.37
N ALA A 124 -12.36 10.13 -6.86
CA ALA A 124 -12.95 11.34 -7.43
C ALA A 124 -11.92 12.48 -7.49
N ARG A 125 -11.18 12.69 -6.43
CA ARG A 125 -10.12 13.71 -6.36
C ARG A 125 -9.03 13.46 -7.40
N TRP A 126 -8.54 12.22 -7.54
CA TRP A 126 -7.48 11.87 -8.48
C TRP A 126 -7.94 12.00 -9.94
N PHE A 127 -9.14 11.50 -10.27
CA PHE A 127 -9.69 11.66 -11.61
C PHE A 127 -9.93 13.13 -11.96
N LYS A 128 -10.53 13.92 -11.07
CA LYS A 128 -10.72 15.37 -11.28
C LYS A 128 -9.38 16.09 -11.47
N ALA A 129 -8.37 15.76 -10.67
CA ALA A 129 -7.02 16.32 -10.79
C ALA A 129 -6.37 15.99 -12.14
N SER A 130 -6.74 14.88 -12.77
CA SER A 130 -6.28 14.45 -14.10
C SER A 130 -7.13 14.97 -15.26
N GLY A 131 -8.09 15.87 -15.00
CA GLY A 131 -8.90 16.53 -16.03
C GLY A 131 -10.07 15.71 -16.54
N TYR A 132 -10.51 14.68 -15.82
CA TYR A 132 -11.73 13.93 -16.13
C TYR A 132 -12.99 14.65 -15.61
N GLU A 133 -14.10 14.50 -16.34
CA GLU A 133 -15.43 14.87 -15.84
C GLU A 133 -15.90 13.78 -14.88
N VAL A 134 -16.08 14.12 -13.59
CA VAL A 134 -16.49 13.15 -12.57
C VAL A 134 -17.87 13.50 -12.05
N ARG A 135 -18.80 12.59 -12.24
CA ARG A 135 -20.16 12.60 -11.65
C ARG A 135 -20.20 11.64 -10.49
N ILE A 136 -21.10 11.87 -9.54
CA ILE A 136 -21.28 11.05 -8.35
C ILE A 136 -22.74 10.60 -8.31
N LEU A 137 -22.98 9.33 -8.01
CA LEU A 137 -24.29 8.76 -7.75
C LEU A 137 -24.31 8.20 -6.33
N GLU A 138 -25.16 8.74 -5.50
CA GLU A 138 -25.41 8.29 -4.13
C GLU A 138 -26.78 7.62 -4.00
N VAL A 139 -27.09 7.12 -2.81
CA VAL A 139 -28.36 6.41 -2.53
C VAL A 139 -29.59 7.28 -2.89
N GLY A 140 -29.50 8.59 -2.72
CA GLY A 140 -30.58 9.54 -3.01
C GLY A 140 -30.71 9.99 -4.47
N ASP A 141 -29.79 9.61 -5.37
CA ASP A 141 -29.71 10.13 -6.74
C ASP A 141 -30.26 9.18 -7.80
N TRP A 142 -30.86 8.08 -7.40
CA TRP A 142 -31.30 7.03 -8.33
C TRP A 142 -32.48 7.45 -9.24
N ASP A 143 -33.21 8.48 -8.89
CA ASP A 143 -34.24 9.11 -9.73
C ASP A 143 -33.62 9.87 -10.93
N ARG A 144 -32.33 10.22 -10.83
CA ARG A 144 -31.56 10.90 -11.86
C ARG A 144 -30.52 10.00 -12.54
N VAL A 145 -30.61 8.71 -12.35
CA VAL A 145 -29.57 7.76 -12.83
C VAL A 145 -29.37 7.86 -14.36
N ASP A 146 -30.43 8.02 -15.14
CA ASP A 146 -30.32 8.14 -16.61
C ASP A 146 -29.57 9.42 -17.02
N GLU A 147 -29.82 10.55 -16.32
CA GLU A 147 -29.06 11.79 -16.53
C GLU A 147 -27.58 11.61 -16.18
N LEU A 148 -27.30 10.97 -15.05
CA LEU A 148 -25.93 10.75 -14.57
C LEU A 148 -25.17 9.76 -15.45
N CYS A 149 -25.85 8.77 -16.04
CA CYS A 149 -25.28 7.78 -16.95
C CYS A 149 -25.12 8.26 -18.40
N ALA A 150 -25.66 9.41 -18.76
CA ALA A 150 -25.61 9.90 -20.12
C ALA A 150 -24.19 10.16 -20.62
N GLY A 151 -23.77 9.42 -21.67
CA GLY A 151 -22.50 9.60 -22.37
C GLY A 151 -21.27 9.29 -21.52
N LEU A 152 -21.35 8.34 -20.62
CA LEU A 152 -20.23 7.89 -19.78
C LEU A 152 -19.23 7.06 -20.57
N ASP A 153 -17.95 7.25 -20.23
CA ASP A 153 -16.85 6.35 -20.64
C ASP A 153 -16.62 5.25 -19.60
N MET A 154 -16.86 5.52 -18.32
CA MET A 154 -16.72 4.54 -17.24
C MET A 154 -17.71 4.79 -16.11
N ALA A 155 -18.30 3.73 -15.58
CA ALA A 155 -19.01 3.70 -14.31
C ALA A 155 -18.20 2.86 -13.32
N LEU A 156 -17.79 3.46 -12.21
CA LEU A 156 -16.93 2.86 -11.19
C LEU A 156 -17.70 2.73 -9.88
N VAL A 157 -17.98 1.49 -9.49
CA VAL A 157 -18.73 1.16 -8.27
C VAL A 157 -17.79 1.13 -7.06
N SER A 158 -18.06 1.96 -6.06
CA SER A 158 -17.29 2.11 -4.82
C SER A 158 -18.23 2.16 -3.60
N VAL A 159 -19.06 1.14 -3.48
CA VAL A 159 -20.01 0.96 -2.39
C VAL A 159 -19.52 -0.16 -1.44
N PRO A 160 -20.10 -0.36 -0.24
CA PRO A 160 -19.80 -1.50 0.63
C PRO A 160 -19.86 -2.84 -0.13
N ILE A 161 -19.03 -3.79 0.28
CA ILE A 161 -18.90 -5.09 -0.41
C ILE A 161 -20.26 -5.79 -0.54
N ALA A 162 -21.04 -5.81 0.55
CA ALA A 162 -22.36 -6.42 0.58
C ALA A 162 -23.35 -5.83 -0.43
N GLU A 163 -23.22 -4.54 -0.76
CA GLU A 163 -24.12 -3.83 -1.65
C GLU A 163 -23.67 -3.85 -3.12
N THR A 164 -22.44 -4.29 -3.39
CA THR A 164 -21.83 -4.15 -4.73
C THR A 164 -22.62 -4.90 -5.80
N VAL A 165 -22.98 -6.16 -5.56
CA VAL A 165 -23.71 -6.99 -6.53
C VAL A 165 -25.10 -6.41 -6.83
N ASN A 166 -25.80 -5.92 -5.82
CA ASN A 166 -27.12 -5.31 -5.97
C ASN A 166 -27.02 -3.97 -6.72
N THR A 167 -26.01 -3.17 -6.40
CA THR A 167 -25.74 -1.91 -7.10
C THR A 167 -25.42 -2.14 -8.57
N VAL A 168 -24.57 -3.13 -8.89
CA VAL A 168 -24.26 -3.52 -10.27
C VAL A 168 -25.52 -3.91 -11.04
N LYS A 169 -26.37 -4.77 -10.47
CA LYS A 169 -27.65 -5.19 -11.12
C LYS A 169 -28.57 -4.02 -11.40
N ARG A 170 -28.62 -3.06 -10.49
CA ARG A 170 -29.48 -1.87 -10.61
C ARG A 170 -28.91 -0.86 -11.62
N LEU A 171 -27.58 -0.71 -11.68
CA LEU A 171 -26.89 0.26 -12.51
C LEU A 171 -26.80 -0.18 -13.98
N ALA A 172 -26.51 -1.45 -14.21
CA ALA A 172 -26.20 -1.99 -15.55
C ALA A 172 -27.23 -1.65 -16.64
N PRO A 173 -28.56 -1.68 -16.39
CA PRO A 173 -29.56 -1.32 -17.39
C PRO A 173 -29.52 0.13 -17.87
N HIS A 174 -28.89 1.03 -17.13
CA HIS A 174 -28.77 2.47 -17.44
C HIS A 174 -27.49 2.81 -18.19
N LEU A 175 -26.58 1.85 -18.38
CA LEU A 175 -25.30 2.06 -19.04
C LEU A 175 -25.37 1.75 -20.52
N HIS A 176 -24.74 2.60 -21.33
CA HIS A 176 -24.52 2.32 -22.74
C HIS A 176 -23.45 1.21 -22.88
N GLU A 177 -23.61 0.33 -23.85
CA GLU A 177 -22.71 -0.84 -24.06
C GLU A 177 -21.23 -0.48 -24.31
N ALA A 178 -20.93 0.74 -24.76
CA ALA A 178 -19.55 1.22 -24.87
C ALA A 178 -18.94 1.71 -23.55
N CYS A 179 -19.75 1.90 -22.49
CA CYS A 179 -19.29 2.32 -21.18
C CYS A 179 -18.52 1.17 -20.49
N ILE A 180 -17.43 1.46 -19.81
CA ILE A 180 -16.74 0.49 -18.96
C ILE A 180 -17.50 0.39 -17.64
N LEU A 181 -17.95 -0.80 -17.27
CA LEU A 181 -18.45 -1.07 -15.92
C LEU A 181 -17.32 -1.63 -15.08
N ALA A 182 -16.99 -0.94 -13.98
CA ALA A 182 -15.89 -1.33 -13.09
C ALA A 182 -16.27 -1.21 -11.61
N ASP A 183 -15.49 -1.84 -10.73
CA ASP A 183 -15.66 -1.78 -9.28
C ASP A 183 -14.32 -1.59 -8.54
N LEU A 184 -14.38 -1.20 -7.25
CA LEU A 184 -13.23 -1.03 -6.36
C LEU A 184 -13.25 -1.99 -5.15
N THR A 185 -14.08 -3.02 -5.15
CA THR A 185 -14.26 -3.88 -3.97
C THR A 185 -13.07 -4.81 -3.72
N SER A 186 -12.97 -5.32 -2.49
CA SER A 186 -11.95 -6.29 -2.08
C SER A 186 -12.30 -7.75 -2.42
N VAL A 187 -13.41 -8.00 -3.14
CA VAL A 187 -13.90 -9.32 -3.53
C VAL A 187 -14.22 -9.28 -5.01
N LYS A 188 -13.58 -10.15 -5.80
CA LYS A 188 -13.67 -10.04 -7.26
C LYS A 188 -14.60 -11.05 -7.91
N GLU A 189 -14.55 -12.31 -7.52
CA GLU A 189 -15.28 -13.35 -8.24
C GLU A 189 -16.79 -13.08 -8.32
N PRO A 190 -17.53 -12.88 -7.20
CA PRO A 190 -18.96 -12.61 -7.27
C PRO A 190 -19.28 -11.29 -7.96
N THR A 191 -18.43 -10.26 -7.81
CA THR A 191 -18.64 -8.94 -8.41
C THR A 191 -18.45 -8.98 -9.92
N VAL A 192 -17.36 -9.56 -10.41
CA VAL A 192 -17.09 -9.71 -11.85
C VAL A 192 -18.15 -10.59 -12.52
N LYS A 193 -18.56 -11.70 -11.86
CA LYS A 193 -19.67 -12.52 -12.35
C LYS A 193 -20.97 -11.73 -12.48
N ALA A 194 -21.30 -10.90 -11.49
CA ALA A 194 -22.49 -10.06 -11.53
C ALA A 194 -22.42 -9.02 -12.65
N MET A 195 -21.27 -8.36 -12.82
CA MET A 195 -21.08 -7.41 -13.92
C MET A 195 -21.24 -8.09 -15.29
N LEU A 196 -20.60 -9.24 -15.49
CA LEU A 196 -20.69 -10.01 -16.76
C LEU A 196 -22.09 -10.52 -17.07
N ALA A 197 -22.86 -10.88 -16.04
CA ALA A 197 -24.22 -11.41 -16.20
C ALA A 197 -25.27 -10.33 -16.50
N ASN A 198 -25.03 -9.08 -16.07
CA ASN A 198 -26.01 -8.00 -16.16
C ASN A 198 -25.64 -6.90 -17.17
N PHE A 199 -24.45 -6.93 -17.72
CA PHE A 199 -23.97 -5.91 -18.65
C PHE A 199 -23.27 -6.54 -19.84
N SER A 200 -23.53 -6.04 -21.07
CA SER A 200 -22.98 -6.55 -22.32
C SER A 200 -21.65 -5.88 -22.71
N GLY A 201 -21.38 -4.69 -22.23
CA GLY A 201 -20.18 -3.90 -22.50
C GLY A 201 -18.93 -4.36 -21.75
N PRO A 202 -17.86 -3.56 -21.78
CA PRO A 202 -16.59 -3.85 -21.10
C PRO A 202 -16.75 -3.94 -19.58
N VAL A 203 -16.08 -4.93 -18.97
CA VAL A 203 -16.10 -5.19 -17.52
C VAL A 203 -14.68 -5.32 -16.98
N LEU A 204 -14.37 -4.53 -15.95
CA LEU A 204 -13.08 -4.53 -15.26
C LEU A 204 -13.28 -4.52 -13.74
N GLY A 205 -12.68 -5.47 -13.03
CA GLY A 205 -12.58 -5.40 -11.58
C GLY A 205 -11.28 -4.70 -11.17
N PHE A 206 -11.34 -3.83 -10.18
CA PHE A 206 -10.16 -3.22 -9.56
C PHE A 206 -10.15 -3.49 -8.06
N HIS A 207 -8.99 -3.79 -7.51
CA HIS A 207 -8.80 -3.85 -6.07
C HIS A 207 -7.58 -3.03 -5.67
N PRO A 208 -7.77 -1.80 -5.16
CA PRO A 208 -6.70 -1.02 -4.56
C PRO A 208 -6.23 -1.69 -3.26
N MET A 209 -4.94 -2.07 -3.20
CA MET A 209 -4.34 -2.71 -2.02
C MET A 209 -3.90 -1.68 -0.97
N PHE A 210 -4.66 -0.60 -0.83
CA PHE A 210 -4.39 0.53 0.08
C PHE A 210 -5.69 1.17 0.57
N GLY A 211 -5.60 1.89 1.68
CA GLY A 211 -6.74 2.60 2.27
C GLY A 211 -6.90 4.02 1.76
N PRO A 212 -8.01 4.70 2.14
CA PRO A 212 -8.36 6.04 1.68
C PRO A 212 -7.42 7.14 2.17
N ASP A 213 -6.62 6.89 3.21
CA ASP A 213 -5.62 7.82 3.76
C ASP A 213 -4.34 7.90 2.92
N THR A 214 -4.26 7.13 1.84
CA THR A 214 -3.11 7.11 0.93
C THR A 214 -2.97 8.45 0.23
N PRO A 215 -1.81 9.14 0.36
CA PRO A 215 -1.64 10.49 -0.17
C PRO A 215 -1.48 10.51 -1.69
N SER A 216 -0.96 9.44 -2.29
CA SER A 216 -0.74 9.30 -3.74
C SER A 216 -0.82 7.84 -4.17
N MET A 217 -1.05 7.61 -5.46
CA MET A 217 -1.01 6.27 -6.08
C MET A 217 0.42 5.71 -6.22
N GLU A 218 1.45 6.52 -6.00
CA GLU A 218 2.83 6.12 -6.24
C GLU A 218 3.19 4.84 -5.49
N ARG A 219 3.63 3.82 -6.24
CA ARG A 219 3.98 2.47 -5.75
C ARG A 219 2.84 1.71 -5.05
N GLN A 220 1.64 2.25 -5.06
CA GLN A 220 0.49 1.52 -4.57
C GLN A 220 0.09 0.43 -5.57
N ILE A 221 -0.27 -0.73 -5.05
CA ILE A 221 -0.71 -1.84 -5.88
C ILE A 221 -2.20 -1.69 -6.16
N VAL A 222 -2.59 -1.85 -7.42
CA VAL A 222 -3.97 -2.07 -7.84
C VAL A 222 -4.03 -3.38 -8.60
N VAL A 223 -4.77 -4.34 -8.06
CA VAL A 223 -5.05 -5.58 -8.79
C VAL A 223 -6.17 -5.33 -9.79
N VAL A 224 -5.96 -5.75 -11.04
CA VAL A 224 -6.93 -5.64 -12.13
C VAL A 224 -7.39 -7.04 -12.51
N THR A 225 -8.70 -7.26 -12.43
CA THR A 225 -9.35 -8.53 -12.81
C THR A 225 -10.23 -8.28 -14.04
N PRO A 226 -9.73 -8.55 -15.26
CA PRO A 226 -10.50 -8.32 -16.47
C PRO A 226 -11.63 -9.34 -16.60
N GLY A 227 -12.85 -8.84 -16.76
CA GLY A 227 -14.00 -9.68 -17.12
C GLY A 227 -14.19 -9.73 -18.64
N ARG A 228 -14.45 -8.57 -19.26
CA ARG A 228 -14.56 -8.40 -20.70
C ARG A 228 -13.74 -7.16 -21.10
N GLU A 229 -12.55 -7.40 -21.62
CA GLU A 229 -11.56 -6.37 -21.91
C GLU A 229 -11.16 -6.37 -23.39
N SER A 230 -10.92 -5.17 -23.94
CA SER A 230 -10.26 -4.96 -25.24
C SER A 230 -9.11 -3.94 -25.07
N LEU A 231 -8.34 -3.71 -26.12
CA LEU A 231 -7.28 -2.69 -26.09
C LEU A 231 -7.83 -1.29 -25.83
N GLU A 232 -9.02 -0.98 -26.33
CA GLU A 232 -9.65 0.34 -26.25
C GLU A 232 -10.15 0.69 -24.84
N ASN A 233 -10.43 -0.33 -23.99
CA ASN A 233 -10.96 -0.14 -22.66
C ASN A 233 -9.96 -0.40 -21.52
N ARG A 234 -8.64 -0.48 -21.85
CA ARG A 234 -7.54 -0.61 -20.86
C ARG A 234 -7.15 0.69 -20.19
N TRP A 235 -7.59 1.82 -20.72
CA TRP A 235 -7.18 3.14 -20.25
C TRP A 235 -7.33 3.37 -18.73
N PRO A 236 -8.31 2.78 -17.98
CA PRO A 236 -8.37 3.00 -16.54
C PRO A 236 -7.17 2.39 -15.81
N ALA A 237 -6.73 1.19 -16.22
CA ALA A 237 -5.53 0.56 -15.68
C ALA A 237 -4.25 1.34 -16.08
N GLU A 238 -4.19 1.84 -17.29
CA GLU A 238 -3.11 2.71 -17.77
C GLU A 238 -3.08 4.03 -17.00
N GLN A 239 -4.25 4.58 -16.62
CA GLN A 239 -4.34 5.75 -15.76
C GLN A 239 -3.77 5.49 -14.36
N PHE A 240 -4.04 4.33 -13.77
CA PHE A 240 -3.45 3.98 -12.48
C PHE A 240 -1.92 3.86 -12.57
N ALA A 241 -1.41 3.27 -13.65
CA ALA A 241 0.03 3.24 -13.92
C ALA A 241 0.61 4.65 -14.16
N ALA A 242 -0.12 5.53 -14.85
CA ALA A 242 0.29 6.93 -15.06
C ALA A 242 0.33 7.73 -13.74
N TRP A 243 -0.50 7.39 -12.76
CA TRP A 243 -0.42 7.94 -11.41
C TRP A 243 0.73 7.36 -10.57
N GLY A 244 1.55 6.45 -11.14
CA GLY A 244 2.68 5.81 -10.47
C GLY A 244 2.33 4.53 -9.73
N GLY A 245 1.11 4.02 -9.91
CA GLY A 245 0.66 2.75 -9.35
C GLY A 245 1.32 1.53 -10.00
N VAL A 246 1.40 0.46 -9.24
CA VAL A 246 1.82 -0.86 -9.72
C VAL A 246 0.56 -1.65 -10.07
N VAL A 247 0.34 -1.87 -11.37
CA VAL A 247 -0.81 -2.62 -11.85
C VAL A 247 -0.44 -4.10 -11.93
N VAL A 248 -1.14 -4.92 -11.13
CA VAL A 248 -1.02 -6.39 -11.13
C VAL A 248 -2.27 -6.97 -11.78
N ARG A 249 -2.10 -7.95 -12.66
CA ARG A 249 -3.24 -8.59 -13.34
C ARG A 249 -3.42 -10.01 -12.81
N ALA A 250 -4.65 -10.37 -12.49
CA ALA A 250 -5.05 -11.71 -12.07
C ALA A 250 -6.46 -11.98 -12.59
N ASP A 251 -6.86 -13.24 -12.72
CA ASP A 251 -8.28 -13.53 -12.85
C ASP A 251 -9.00 -13.38 -11.49
N ALA A 252 -10.34 -13.37 -11.52
CA ALA A 252 -11.12 -13.08 -10.32
C ALA A 252 -11.04 -14.19 -9.26
N VAL A 253 -10.86 -15.45 -9.68
CA VAL A 253 -10.73 -16.62 -8.80
C VAL A 253 -9.35 -16.59 -8.13
N GLU A 254 -8.28 -16.49 -8.92
CA GLU A 254 -6.91 -16.35 -8.43
C GLU A 254 -6.79 -15.19 -7.43
N HIS A 255 -7.41 -14.04 -7.76
CA HIS A 255 -7.44 -12.90 -6.85
C HIS A 255 -8.04 -13.27 -5.49
N ASP A 256 -9.22 -13.89 -5.47
CA ASP A 256 -9.95 -14.17 -4.22
C ASP A 256 -9.26 -15.28 -3.41
N GLU A 257 -8.62 -16.27 -4.06
CA GLU A 257 -7.76 -17.25 -3.41
C GLU A 257 -6.57 -16.60 -2.70
N ILE A 258 -5.86 -15.69 -3.37
CA ILE A 258 -4.74 -14.94 -2.77
C ILE A 258 -5.24 -14.05 -1.61
N MET A 259 -6.40 -13.39 -1.77
CA MET A 259 -6.97 -12.53 -0.72
C MET A 259 -7.47 -13.31 0.49
N ALA A 260 -7.76 -14.60 0.35
CA ALA A 260 -8.07 -15.46 1.51
C ALA A 260 -6.88 -15.52 2.50
N VAL A 261 -5.64 -15.47 2.00
CA VAL A 261 -4.43 -15.43 2.84
C VAL A 261 -4.03 -13.99 3.18
N VAL A 262 -3.88 -13.13 2.17
CA VAL A 262 -3.32 -11.77 2.30
C VAL A 262 -4.24 -10.86 3.13
N GLN A 263 -5.55 -11.06 3.04
CA GLN A 263 -6.51 -10.25 3.78
C GLN A 263 -7.24 -11.04 4.88
N ALA A 264 -8.02 -12.07 4.53
CA ALA A 264 -8.90 -12.72 5.49
C ALA A 264 -8.12 -13.38 6.64
N LEU A 265 -7.15 -14.25 6.33
CA LEU A 265 -6.35 -14.94 7.34
C LEU A 265 -5.54 -13.93 8.17
N ARG A 266 -4.83 -13.02 7.52
CA ARG A 266 -4.00 -12.03 8.21
C ARG A 266 -4.83 -11.15 9.15
N HIS A 267 -5.97 -10.62 8.70
CA HIS A 267 -6.81 -9.77 9.55
C HIS A 267 -7.42 -10.56 10.70
N PHE A 268 -7.87 -11.77 10.44
CA PHE A 268 -8.42 -12.64 11.49
C PHE A 268 -7.38 -13.03 12.54
N ALA A 269 -6.15 -13.34 12.13
CA ALA A 269 -5.04 -13.64 13.07
C ALA A 269 -4.72 -12.40 13.94
N THR A 270 -4.63 -11.22 13.34
CA THR A 270 -4.41 -9.95 14.06
C THR A 270 -5.56 -9.65 15.04
N PHE A 271 -6.81 -9.83 14.60
CA PHE A 271 -7.98 -9.69 15.46
C PHE A 271 -7.93 -10.67 16.64
N THR A 272 -7.58 -11.93 16.37
CA THR A 272 -7.52 -12.99 17.39
C THR A 272 -6.46 -12.67 18.45
N PHE A 273 -5.28 -12.16 18.04
CA PHE A 273 -4.25 -11.74 18.97
C PHE A 273 -4.72 -10.56 19.83
N GLY A 274 -5.31 -9.53 19.23
CA GLY A 274 -5.86 -8.40 19.99
C GLY A 274 -6.99 -8.82 20.95
N ARG A 275 -7.87 -9.74 20.50
CA ARG A 275 -8.90 -10.33 21.36
C ARG A 275 -8.31 -11.08 22.56
N PHE A 276 -7.24 -11.83 22.36
CA PHE A 276 -6.54 -12.51 23.44
C PHE A 276 -6.00 -11.51 24.47
N LEU A 277 -5.31 -10.45 24.04
CA LEU A 277 -4.82 -9.40 24.93
C LEU A 277 -5.96 -8.77 25.74
N TYR A 278 -7.07 -8.46 25.10
CA TYR A 278 -8.27 -7.91 25.73
C TYR A 278 -8.87 -8.86 26.78
N GLN A 279 -9.06 -10.13 26.42
CA GLN A 279 -9.66 -11.14 27.32
C GLN A 279 -8.80 -11.40 28.56
N ARG A 280 -7.48 -11.35 28.40
CA ARG A 280 -6.52 -11.52 29.50
C ARG A 280 -6.26 -10.22 30.28
N ARG A 281 -6.87 -9.11 29.88
CA ARG A 281 -6.66 -7.80 30.51
C ARG A 281 -5.19 -7.43 30.61
N ILE A 282 -4.41 -7.71 29.54
CA ILE A 282 -2.98 -7.41 29.50
C ILE A 282 -2.79 -5.89 29.54
N ASP A 283 -1.91 -5.42 30.45
CA ASP A 283 -1.49 -4.02 30.47
C ASP A 283 -0.53 -3.75 29.31
N LEU A 284 -1.04 -3.10 28.26
CA LEU A 284 -0.28 -2.82 27.05
C LEU A 284 0.92 -1.91 27.34
N ASN A 285 0.77 -0.90 28.22
CA ASN A 285 1.87 0.00 28.58
C ASN A 285 2.99 -0.78 29.25
N ARG A 286 2.62 -1.67 30.17
CA ARG A 286 3.60 -2.51 30.84
C ARG A 286 4.32 -3.45 29.90
N THR A 287 3.63 -4.07 28.93
CA THR A 287 4.29 -4.90 27.91
C THR A 287 5.26 -4.09 27.04
N LEU A 288 4.92 -2.85 26.72
CA LEU A 288 5.78 -1.97 25.94
C LEU A 288 7.09 -1.60 26.68
N GLU A 289 7.08 -1.50 28.03
CA GLU A 289 8.30 -1.29 28.80
C GLU A 289 9.29 -2.46 28.72
N PHE A 290 8.80 -3.68 28.46
CA PHE A 290 9.61 -4.90 28.31
C PHE A 290 9.76 -5.32 26.85
N SER A 291 9.31 -4.49 25.90
CA SER A 291 9.20 -4.88 24.50
C SER A 291 10.50 -4.75 23.74
N SER A 292 10.75 -5.72 22.84
CA SER A 292 11.64 -5.49 21.73
C SER A 292 10.97 -4.58 20.68
N PRO A 293 11.74 -3.92 19.81
CA PRO A 293 11.16 -3.14 18.70
C PRO A 293 10.24 -3.97 17.78
N ILE A 294 10.50 -5.27 17.63
CA ILE A 294 9.66 -6.19 16.84
C ILE A 294 8.28 -6.33 17.47
N TYR A 295 8.22 -6.60 18.77
CA TYR A 295 6.93 -6.70 19.49
C TYR A 295 6.15 -5.39 19.43
N ARG A 296 6.84 -4.25 19.53
CA ARG A 296 6.20 -2.93 19.42
C ARG A 296 5.57 -2.74 18.02
N LEU A 297 6.29 -3.10 16.97
CA LEU A 297 5.77 -3.03 15.60
C LEU A 297 4.53 -3.94 15.42
N GLU A 298 4.58 -5.15 15.98
CA GLU A 298 3.44 -6.07 15.95
C GLU A 298 2.22 -5.50 16.71
N LEU A 299 2.43 -4.96 17.90
CA LEU A 299 1.36 -4.33 18.68
C LEU A 299 0.78 -3.09 17.98
N ASP A 300 1.61 -2.28 17.31
CA ASP A 300 1.17 -1.15 16.50
C ASP A 300 0.26 -1.63 15.35
N MET A 301 0.58 -2.76 14.70
CA MET A 301 -0.27 -3.34 13.64
C MET A 301 -1.59 -3.86 14.20
N VAL A 302 -1.60 -4.43 15.42
CA VAL A 302 -2.83 -4.82 16.12
C VAL A 302 -3.67 -3.60 16.45
N GLY A 303 -3.07 -2.56 17.05
CA GLY A 303 -3.74 -1.30 17.36
C GLY A 303 -4.31 -0.61 16.12
N ARG A 304 -3.57 -0.64 15.02
CA ARG A 304 -4.02 -0.10 13.73
C ARG A 304 -5.29 -0.79 13.22
N LEU A 305 -5.42 -2.11 13.38
CA LEU A 305 -6.64 -2.84 13.00
C LEU A 305 -7.85 -2.31 13.78
N PHE A 306 -7.73 -2.19 15.10
CA PHE A 306 -8.83 -1.77 15.98
C PHE A 306 -9.15 -0.26 15.92
N ALA A 307 -8.29 0.53 15.28
CA ALA A 307 -8.54 1.96 15.02
C ALA A 307 -9.34 2.22 13.74
N GLN A 308 -9.68 1.17 12.98
CA GLN A 308 -10.38 1.27 11.69
C GLN A 308 -11.83 0.79 11.82
N ASP A 309 -12.58 0.90 10.70
CA ASP A 309 -13.99 0.53 10.63
C ASP A 309 -14.19 -0.98 10.80
N PRO A 310 -14.88 -1.43 11.87
CA PRO A 310 -15.10 -2.86 12.13
C PRO A 310 -15.99 -3.53 11.09
N GLU A 311 -16.92 -2.79 10.46
CA GLU A 311 -17.83 -3.33 9.45
C GLU A 311 -17.05 -3.71 8.19
N LEU A 312 -16.13 -2.85 7.73
CA LEU A 312 -15.26 -3.14 6.60
C LEU A 312 -14.44 -4.43 6.82
N TYR A 313 -13.85 -4.58 8.01
CA TYR A 313 -13.07 -5.80 8.31
C TYR A 313 -13.94 -7.04 8.43
N SER A 314 -15.14 -6.90 8.98
CA SER A 314 -16.13 -7.97 8.98
C SER A 314 -16.48 -8.40 7.55
N GLU A 315 -16.81 -7.45 6.67
CA GLU A 315 -17.13 -7.76 5.27
C GLU A 315 -15.96 -8.45 4.55
N ILE A 316 -14.70 -8.03 4.79
CA ILE A 316 -13.51 -8.66 4.20
C ILE A 316 -13.32 -10.09 4.70
N ILE A 317 -13.46 -10.34 6.01
CA ILE A 317 -13.21 -11.67 6.60
C ILE A 317 -14.33 -12.66 6.23
N PHE A 318 -15.58 -12.21 6.25
CA PHE A 318 -16.75 -13.05 5.99
C PHE A 318 -17.23 -13.03 4.53
N ALA A 319 -16.48 -12.42 3.62
CA ALA A 319 -16.90 -12.14 2.25
C ALA A 319 -17.38 -13.38 1.48
N THR A 320 -16.71 -14.52 1.64
CA THR A 320 -17.08 -15.78 1.00
C THR A 320 -16.84 -16.96 1.94
N PRO A 321 -17.66 -18.04 1.83
CA PRO A 321 -17.47 -19.24 2.64
C PRO A 321 -16.11 -19.92 2.46
N GLU A 322 -15.54 -19.84 1.25
CA GLU A 322 -14.24 -20.42 0.89
C GLU A 322 -13.09 -19.85 1.73
N ARG A 323 -13.22 -18.63 2.22
CA ARG A 323 -12.23 -17.98 3.12
C ARG A 323 -12.11 -18.65 4.49
N LEU A 324 -13.08 -19.48 4.89
CA LEU A 324 -13.03 -20.24 6.15
C LEU A 324 -12.02 -21.40 6.12
N GLU A 325 -11.71 -21.95 4.95
CA GLU A 325 -10.78 -23.08 4.84
C GLU A 325 -9.35 -22.70 5.28
N PRO A 326 -8.71 -21.66 4.75
CA PRO A 326 -7.39 -21.22 5.24
C PRO A 326 -7.38 -20.88 6.74
N LEU A 327 -8.47 -20.34 7.28
CA LEU A 327 -8.58 -20.04 8.71
C LEU A 327 -8.60 -21.33 9.56
N ARG A 328 -9.32 -22.37 9.10
CA ARG A 328 -9.35 -23.67 9.77
C ARG A 328 -7.99 -24.36 9.70
N SER A 329 -7.37 -24.37 8.52
CA SER A 329 -6.05 -24.92 8.32
C SER A 329 -5.00 -24.25 9.23
N TYR A 330 -5.06 -22.92 9.34
CA TYR A 330 -4.19 -22.16 10.25
C TYR A 330 -4.43 -22.51 11.73
N LEU A 331 -5.70 -22.70 12.13
CA LEU A 331 -6.02 -23.15 13.49
C LEU A 331 -5.49 -24.55 13.78
N GLU A 332 -5.59 -25.49 12.83
CA GLU A 332 -5.01 -26.82 13.00
C GLU A 332 -3.48 -26.78 13.11
N SER A 333 -2.80 -25.93 12.29
CA SER A 333 -1.35 -25.71 12.45
C SER A 333 -1.01 -25.20 13.86
N PHE A 334 -1.85 -24.29 14.41
CA PHE A 334 -1.64 -23.77 15.76
C PHE A 334 -1.79 -24.86 16.85
N LYS A 335 -2.78 -25.76 16.70
CA LYS A 335 -3.00 -26.88 17.61
C LYS A 335 -1.85 -27.89 17.56
N ASN A 336 -1.36 -28.19 16.34
CA ASN A 336 -0.23 -29.11 16.14
C ASN A 336 1.04 -28.57 16.79
N ASN A 337 1.31 -27.27 16.60
CA ASN A 337 2.45 -26.60 17.23
C ASN A 337 2.32 -26.60 18.76
N LEU A 338 1.11 -26.40 19.29
CA LEU A 338 0.88 -26.46 20.74
C LEU A 338 1.06 -27.89 21.27
N ALA A 339 0.62 -28.91 20.54
CA ALA A 339 0.85 -30.31 20.93
C ALA A 339 2.33 -30.66 21.00
N MET A 340 3.14 -30.17 20.05
CA MET A 340 4.60 -30.32 20.05
C MET A 340 5.26 -29.72 21.31
N LEU A 341 4.73 -28.57 21.81
CA LEU A 341 5.22 -27.94 23.04
C LEU A 341 4.73 -28.65 24.32
N ALA A 342 3.59 -29.35 24.25
CA ALA A 342 2.95 -29.99 25.39
C ALA A 342 3.34 -31.46 25.57
N ASP A 343 4.17 -32.02 24.69
CA ASP A 343 4.62 -33.43 24.79
C ASP A 343 5.61 -33.59 25.93
N GLU A 344 5.06 -33.76 27.14
CA GLU A 344 5.80 -33.93 28.38
C GLU A 344 6.31 -35.36 28.58
N GLY A 345 5.97 -36.34 27.69
CA GLY A 345 6.22 -37.75 27.87
C GLY A 345 7.70 -38.16 27.72
N SER A 346 8.53 -37.37 27.04
CA SER A 346 9.92 -37.61 26.76
C SER A 346 10.91 -36.62 27.37
N GLY A 347 10.46 -35.85 28.41
CA GLY A 347 11.27 -34.79 29.03
C GLY A 347 11.41 -33.54 28.17
N GLY A 348 10.59 -33.37 27.12
CA GLY A 348 10.58 -32.23 26.23
C GLY A 348 11.70 -32.19 25.17
N GLU A 349 12.60 -33.20 25.14
CA GLU A 349 13.72 -33.26 24.17
C GLU A 349 13.19 -33.59 22.77
N ASP A 350 12.31 -34.58 22.61
CA ASP A 350 11.74 -34.96 21.31
C ASP A 350 10.92 -33.84 20.67
N GLY A 351 10.12 -33.11 21.46
CA GLY A 351 9.36 -31.95 20.99
C GLY A 351 10.26 -30.79 20.52
N ARG A 352 11.37 -30.57 21.25
CA ARG A 352 12.37 -29.56 20.88
C ARG A 352 13.13 -29.92 19.60
N GLU A 353 13.53 -31.17 19.44
CA GLU A 353 14.20 -31.65 18.24
C GLU A 353 13.27 -31.56 17.03
N SER A 354 12.00 -31.96 17.17
CA SER A 354 10.99 -31.83 16.14
C SER A 354 10.77 -30.37 15.73
N PHE A 355 10.64 -29.48 16.70
CA PHE A 355 10.53 -28.04 16.43
C PHE A 355 11.74 -27.49 15.65
N VAL A 356 12.95 -27.84 16.05
CA VAL A 356 14.17 -27.38 15.37
C VAL A 356 14.28 -27.95 13.96
N ALA A 357 13.88 -29.22 13.76
CA ALA A 357 13.89 -29.83 12.43
C ALA A 357 12.85 -29.12 11.49
N GLU A 358 11.64 -28.91 11.97
CA GLU A 358 10.60 -28.22 11.19
C GLU A 358 10.99 -26.77 10.92
N PHE A 359 11.54 -26.05 11.90
CA PHE A 359 12.04 -24.70 11.72
C PHE A 359 13.08 -24.61 10.59
N LYS A 360 14.00 -25.56 10.51
CA LYS A 360 15.01 -25.60 9.43
C LYS A 360 14.35 -25.81 8.06
N GLN A 361 13.39 -26.71 7.96
CA GLN A 361 12.67 -26.96 6.71
C GLN A 361 11.89 -25.69 6.25
N ILE A 362 11.23 -25.02 7.17
CA ILE A 362 10.52 -23.75 6.90
C ILE A 362 11.53 -22.68 6.47
N ALA A 363 12.67 -22.57 7.14
CA ALA A 363 13.72 -21.61 6.79
C ALA A 363 14.29 -21.87 5.37
N GLU A 364 14.49 -23.14 4.99
CA GLU A 364 14.90 -23.51 3.63
C GLU A 364 13.83 -23.12 2.59
N TRP A 365 12.55 -23.33 2.91
CA TRP A 365 11.45 -22.93 2.04
C TRP A 365 11.36 -21.40 1.85
N PHE A 366 11.57 -20.60 2.91
CA PHE A 366 11.66 -19.15 2.80
C PHE A 366 12.86 -18.70 1.95
N GLY A 367 13.97 -19.42 2.00
CA GLY A 367 15.14 -19.19 1.16
C GLY A 367 15.62 -17.74 1.14
N PRO A 368 15.88 -17.18 -0.06
CA PRO A 368 16.38 -15.79 -0.20
C PRO A 368 15.44 -14.72 0.35
N PHE A 369 14.14 -15.01 0.50
CA PHE A 369 13.18 -14.08 1.09
C PHE A 369 13.52 -13.77 2.55
N SER A 370 14.08 -14.73 3.31
CA SER A 370 14.50 -14.50 4.69
C SER A 370 15.52 -13.37 4.82
N ASP A 371 16.51 -13.32 3.94
CA ASP A 371 17.53 -12.26 3.93
C ASP A 371 16.94 -10.90 3.54
N GLN A 372 15.98 -10.88 2.60
CA GLN A 372 15.25 -9.68 2.24
C GLN A 372 14.42 -9.18 3.43
N ALA A 373 13.69 -10.07 4.09
CA ALA A 373 12.85 -9.76 5.24
C ALA A 373 13.65 -9.17 6.41
N ILE A 374 14.85 -9.72 6.69
CA ILE A 374 15.77 -9.18 7.72
C ILE A 374 16.17 -7.74 7.37
N ARG A 375 16.55 -7.46 6.12
CA ARG A 375 16.94 -6.10 5.71
C ARG A 375 15.78 -5.12 5.78
N GLU A 376 14.59 -5.49 5.28
CA GLU A 376 13.42 -4.62 5.25
C GLU A 376 12.86 -4.36 6.65
N SER A 377 12.73 -5.40 7.47
CA SER A 377 12.28 -5.25 8.86
C SER A 377 13.30 -4.47 9.71
N GLY A 378 14.61 -4.71 9.51
CA GLY A 378 15.67 -3.95 10.18
C GLY A 378 15.59 -2.45 9.87
N TYR A 379 15.32 -2.08 8.62
CA TYR A 379 15.09 -0.68 8.25
C TYR A 379 13.88 -0.07 8.99
N LEU A 380 12.74 -0.78 9.02
CA LEU A 380 11.53 -0.30 9.72
C LEU A 380 11.76 -0.17 11.22
N ILE A 381 12.44 -1.15 11.83
CA ILE A 381 12.80 -1.16 13.24
C ILE A 381 13.67 0.04 13.60
N ASN A 382 14.71 0.31 12.79
CA ASN A 382 15.58 1.47 13.02
C ASN A 382 14.79 2.78 12.94
N LYS A 383 13.89 2.93 11.95
CA LYS A 383 13.02 4.11 11.86
C LYS A 383 12.03 4.24 13.01
N LEU A 384 11.60 3.14 13.60
CA LEU A 384 10.75 3.16 14.78
C LEU A 384 11.52 3.64 16.03
N ILE A 385 12.76 3.13 16.20
CA ILE A 385 13.64 3.51 17.33
C ILE A 385 14.00 5.01 17.28
N GLU A 386 14.22 5.59 16.10
CA GLU A 386 14.51 7.03 15.94
C GLU A 386 13.40 7.95 16.46
N ARG A 387 12.20 7.44 16.72
CA ARG A 387 11.04 8.20 17.21
C ARG A 387 10.90 8.22 18.74
N PHE A 388 11.66 7.42 19.43
CA PHE A 388 11.65 7.29 20.90
C PHE A 388 13.01 7.64 21.51
#